data_e229698287075ef5e334e501f25ca3d2
#
_entry.id   e229698287075ef5e334e501f25ca3d2
#
_cell.length_a   1.000
_cell.length_b   1.000
_cell.length_c   1.000
_cell.angle_alpha   90.00
_cell.angle_beta   90.00
_cell.angle_gamma   90.00
#
_symmetry.space_group_name_H-M   'P 1'
#
loop_
_entity.id
_entity.type
_entity.pdbx_description
1 polymer ?
#
loop_
_entity_poly.entity_id
_entity_poly.type
_entity_poly.pdbx_seq_one_letter_code
_entity_poly.pdbx_strand_id
1 'polypeptide(L)'
;DAFRIDHILGFFRIWEIPMGVKSGLLGHFNPALPYSADELRGRGFNPDSQLFVPDPHRDGWYHPRIASQNTEDYQRLNDSLKNAYNDLYNDFFYHRHNGFWKECAMRKLPALLDSTGMLACGEDLGMIPACVPEVMKELHILSLEIQRMPKSPQKTFDEPWTYPYLSVCATGTHDTSTLRGWWEEDRTMSERFFHEILHCDGTAPYFCEPWICERIVSQHLNSPSMLCVLPLQDWMSIDGEVRYQGKPEDERINIPAIPRHYWRWRMHITLEDLLSRTDFNRTIHDLISDSGRG
;
A
#
# COMPACT_ATOMS: atom_id res chain seq x y z
N ASP A 1 -10.03 -21.15 -6.99
CA ASP A 1 -8.84 -21.05 -6.19
C ASP A 1 -8.83 -19.78 -5.33
N ALA A 2 -8.38 -18.61 -5.83
CA ALA A 2 -8.37 -17.35 -5.08
C ALA A 2 -8.72 -16.16 -5.98
N PHE A 3 -9.18 -15.06 -5.38
CA PHE A 3 -9.38 -13.77 -6.09
C PHE A 3 -8.87 -12.60 -5.25
N ARG A 4 -8.47 -11.53 -5.92
CA ARG A 4 -8.05 -10.29 -5.27
C ARG A 4 -9.15 -9.24 -5.37
N ILE A 5 -9.52 -8.67 -4.22
CA ILE A 5 -10.33 -7.47 -4.13
C ILE A 5 -9.37 -6.27 -4.20
N ASP A 6 -9.39 -5.56 -5.32
CA ASP A 6 -8.64 -4.33 -5.46
C ASP A 6 -9.26 -3.23 -4.60
N HIS A 7 -8.44 -2.44 -3.90
CA HIS A 7 -8.86 -1.39 -2.99
C HIS A 7 -9.99 -1.83 -2.03
N ILE A 8 -9.75 -2.87 -1.22
CA ILE A 8 -10.75 -3.40 -0.27
C ILE A 8 -11.28 -2.30 0.67
N LEU A 9 -10.51 -1.24 0.89
CA LEU A 9 -10.92 -0.07 1.67
C LEU A 9 -12.21 0.58 1.14
N GLY A 10 -12.53 0.38 -0.15
CA GLY A 10 -13.78 0.86 -0.77
C GLY A 10 -15.05 0.24 -0.17
N PHE A 11 -14.97 -0.91 0.50
CA PHE A 11 -16.09 -1.48 1.25
C PHE A 11 -16.37 -0.75 2.57
N PHE A 12 -15.37 -0.07 3.10
CA PHE A 12 -15.43 0.74 4.32
C PHE A 12 -15.80 2.18 4.01
N ARG A 13 -15.07 2.80 3.09
CA ARG A 13 -15.22 4.19 2.65
C ARG A 13 -14.48 4.43 1.34
N ILE A 14 -14.86 5.48 0.64
CA ILE A 14 -14.11 6.00 -0.54
C ILE A 14 -13.70 7.45 -0.29
N TRP A 15 -12.72 7.92 -1.05
CA TRP A 15 -12.36 9.33 -1.10
C TRP A 15 -13.07 9.98 -2.28
N GLU A 16 -14.01 10.89 -2.00
CA GLU A 16 -14.74 11.63 -3.03
C GLU A 16 -14.10 12.99 -3.26
N ILE A 17 -13.89 13.33 -4.53
CA ILE A 17 -13.40 14.64 -4.95
C ILE A 17 -14.55 15.32 -5.69
N PRO A 18 -15.11 16.44 -5.18
CA PRO A 18 -16.21 17.13 -5.84
C PRO A 18 -15.81 17.62 -7.23
N MET A 19 -16.76 17.55 -8.17
CA MET A 19 -16.55 18.08 -9.52
C MET A 19 -16.21 19.56 -9.50
N GLY A 20 -15.21 19.95 -10.28
CA GLY A 20 -14.78 21.35 -10.40
C GLY A 20 -13.72 21.81 -9.42
N VAL A 21 -13.37 21.01 -8.39
CA VAL A 21 -12.22 21.35 -7.54
C VAL A 21 -10.90 21.03 -8.24
N LYS A 22 -9.88 21.86 -7.98
CA LYS A 22 -8.56 21.75 -8.65
C LYS A 22 -7.58 20.81 -7.94
N SER A 23 -7.93 20.32 -6.76
CA SER A 23 -7.02 19.51 -5.93
C SER A 23 -7.74 18.36 -5.26
N GLY A 24 -7.17 17.17 -5.31
CA GLY A 24 -7.65 16.00 -4.57
C GLY A 24 -7.64 16.18 -3.04
N LEU A 25 -6.88 17.14 -2.52
CA LEU A 25 -6.87 17.52 -1.09
C LEU A 25 -8.16 18.21 -0.63
N LEU A 26 -9.05 18.57 -1.56
CA LEU A 26 -10.38 19.14 -1.26
C LEU A 26 -11.48 18.07 -1.29
N GLY A 27 -11.11 16.82 -1.31
CA GLY A 27 -12.02 15.69 -1.16
C GLY A 27 -12.39 15.45 0.30
N HIS A 28 -13.24 14.44 0.49
CA HIS A 28 -13.70 13.95 1.79
C HIS A 28 -13.98 12.44 1.73
N PHE A 29 -14.04 11.80 2.88
CA PHE A 29 -14.48 10.39 2.94
C PHE A 29 -16.00 10.28 2.81
N ASN A 30 -16.45 9.27 2.07
CA ASN A 30 -17.85 8.85 1.98
C ASN A 30 -17.95 7.31 2.14
N PRO A 31 -18.76 6.78 3.09
CA PRO A 31 -19.49 7.54 4.11
C PRO A 31 -18.57 8.07 5.21
N ALA A 32 -19.01 9.13 5.86
CA ALA A 32 -18.31 9.75 6.99
C ALA A 32 -19.29 10.31 8.04
N LEU A 33 -18.73 10.68 9.19
CA LEU A 33 -19.42 11.35 10.30
C LEU A 33 -18.90 12.79 10.41
N PRO A 34 -19.36 13.73 9.54
CA PRO A 34 -18.90 15.11 9.57
C PRO A 34 -19.29 15.82 10.86
N TYR A 35 -18.78 17.01 11.06
CA TYR A 35 -19.11 17.92 12.18
C TYR A 35 -20.14 18.95 11.72
N SER A 36 -21.10 19.31 12.57
CA SER A 36 -21.99 20.44 12.29
C SER A 36 -21.26 21.77 12.46
N ALA A 37 -21.76 22.82 11.78
CA ALA A 37 -21.25 24.18 11.94
C ALA A 37 -21.28 24.64 13.40
N ASP A 38 -22.32 24.30 14.15
CA ASP A 38 -22.45 24.71 15.55
C ASP A 38 -21.45 23.98 16.46
N GLU A 39 -21.20 22.70 16.19
CA GLU A 39 -20.16 21.94 16.89
C GLU A 39 -18.77 22.53 16.67
N LEU A 40 -18.45 22.94 15.44
CA LEU A 40 -17.18 23.57 15.11
C LEU A 40 -17.04 24.96 15.76
N ARG A 41 -18.10 25.78 15.71
CA ARG A 41 -18.13 27.10 16.38
C ARG A 41 -18.00 26.97 17.88
N GLY A 42 -18.66 25.97 18.47
CA GLY A 42 -18.56 25.69 19.92
C GLY A 42 -17.13 25.27 20.33
N ARG A 43 -16.32 24.76 19.41
CA ARG A 43 -14.90 24.47 19.62
C ARG A 43 -13.97 25.63 19.25
N GLY A 44 -14.51 26.79 18.86
CA GLY A 44 -13.76 28.00 18.50
C GLY A 44 -13.27 28.08 17.06
N PHE A 45 -13.81 27.24 16.16
CA PHE A 45 -13.42 27.22 14.74
C PHE A 45 -14.47 27.92 13.86
N ASN A 46 -13.99 28.61 12.82
CA ASN A 46 -14.84 29.07 11.73
C ASN A 46 -15.01 27.92 10.71
N PRO A 47 -16.24 27.39 10.50
CA PRO A 47 -16.49 26.31 9.53
C PRO A 47 -16.12 26.69 8.10
N ASP A 48 -16.19 27.96 7.72
CA ASP A 48 -15.92 28.47 6.38
C ASP A 48 -14.42 28.75 6.13
N SER A 49 -13.55 28.43 7.10
CA SER A 49 -12.10 28.55 6.95
C SER A 49 -11.51 27.45 6.07
N GLN A 50 -10.26 27.63 5.64
CA GLN A 50 -9.51 26.62 4.87
C GLN A 50 -9.23 25.32 5.66
N LEU A 51 -9.59 25.26 6.93
CA LEU A 51 -9.43 24.07 7.78
C LEU A 51 -10.45 22.98 7.46
N PHE A 52 -11.55 23.35 6.80
CA PHE A 52 -12.68 22.45 6.55
C PHE A 52 -13.10 22.46 5.08
N VAL A 53 -13.77 21.40 4.67
CA VAL A 53 -14.51 21.31 3.41
C VAL A 53 -15.97 21.05 3.72
N PRO A 54 -16.93 21.73 3.04
CA PRO A 54 -18.35 21.48 3.26
C PRO A 54 -18.73 20.05 2.81
N ASP A 55 -19.66 19.45 3.51
CA ASP A 55 -20.25 18.18 3.10
C ASP A 55 -21.18 18.43 1.89
N PRO A 56 -20.97 17.78 0.75
CA PRO A 56 -21.80 18.00 -0.44
C PRO A 56 -23.22 17.44 -0.33
N HIS A 57 -23.50 16.61 0.68
CA HIS A 57 -24.77 15.94 0.87
C HIS A 57 -25.58 16.49 2.05
N ARG A 58 -24.96 17.36 2.89
CA ARG A 58 -25.58 17.91 4.12
C ARG A 58 -25.21 19.37 4.32
N ASP A 59 -26.13 20.27 4.07
CA ASP A 59 -25.93 21.70 4.35
C ASP A 59 -25.60 21.96 5.81
N GLY A 60 -24.60 22.77 6.06
CA GLY A 60 -24.15 23.11 7.42
C GLY A 60 -23.32 22.05 8.11
N TRP A 61 -22.85 21.03 7.38
CA TRP A 61 -21.93 20.01 7.86
C TRP A 61 -20.58 20.09 7.14
N TYR A 62 -19.51 19.74 7.84
CA TYR A 62 -18.15 19.98 7.39
C TYR A 62 -17.23 18.81 7.74
N HIS A 63 -16.27 18.54 6.88
CA HIS A 63 -15.17 17.62 7.11
C HIS A 63 -13.88 18.39 7.37
N PRO A 64 -13.03 17.99 8.31
CA PRO A 64 -11.65 18.49 8.38
C PRO A 64 -10.96 18.26 7.02
N ARG A 65 -10.29 19.29 6.53
CA ARG A 65 -9.54 19.20 5.27
C ARG A 65 -8.25 18.43 5.49
N ILE A 66 -7.96 17.45 4.64
CA ILE A 66 -6.67 16.75 4.70
C ILE A 66 -5.52 17.71 4.42
N ALA A 67 -4.40 17.56 5.14
CA ALA A 67 -3.23 18.44 5.07
C ALA A 67 -3.53 19.93 5.34
N SER A 68 -4.59 20.23 6.08
CA SER A 68 -4.96 21.59 6.47
C SER A 68 -3.88 22.32 7.27
N GLN A 69 -2.97 21.60 7.93
CA GLN A 69 -1.81 22.16 8.63
C GLN A 69 -0.92 23.02 7.71
N ASN A 70 -1.00 22.82 6.39
CA ASN A 70 -0.27 23.61 5.39
C ASN A 70 -1.05 24.86 4.93
N THR A 71 -2.24 25.15 5.49
CA THR A 71 -3.04 26.31 5.11
C THR A 71 -2.67 27.55 5.92
N GLU A 72 -2.94 28.72 5.34
CA GLU A 72 -2.74 30.00 6.06
C GLU A 72 -3.61 30.10 7.31
N ASP A 73 -4.86 29.63 7.24
CA ASP A 73 -5.78 29.67 8.38
C ASP A 73 -5.27 28.83 9.54
N TYR A 74 -4.67 27.68 9.31
CA TYR A 74 -4.02 26.91 10.37
C TYR A 74 -2.81 27.65 10.95
N GLN A 75 -1.97 28.25 10.11
CA GLN A 75 -0.78 28.96 10.58
C GLN A 75 -1.12 30.18 11.46
N ARG A 76 -2.27 30.82 11.23
CA ARG A 76 -2.77 31.96 12.01
C ARG A 76 -3.37 31.57 13.37
N LEU A 77 -3.64 30.29 13.61
CA LEU A 77 -4.14 29.83 14.90
C LEU A 77 -3.08 30.03 15.99
N ASN A 78 -3.52 30.37 17.19
CA ASN A 78 -2.67 30.31 18.38
C ASN A 78 -2.44 28.83 18.78
N ASP A 79 -1.48 28.57 19.65
CA ASP A 79 -1.07 27.22 20.03
C ASP A 79 -2.21 26.38 20.65
N SER A 80 -3.07 27.00 21.44
CA SER A 80 -4.22 26.34 22.06
C SER A 80 -5.22 25.86 20.99
N LEU A 81 -5.52 26.69 20.00
CA LEU A 81 -6.40 26.32 18.88
C LEU A 81 -5.74 25.34 17.91
N LYS A 82 -4.41 25.41 17.70
CA LYS A 82 -3.68 24.39 16.92
C LYS A 82 -3.79 23.02 17.57
N ASN A 83 -3.61 22.93 18.88
CA ASN A 83 -3.75 21.69 19.62
C ASN A 83 -5.19 21.15 19.52
N ALA A 84 -6.18 21.99 19.79
CA ALA A 84 -7.59 21.61 19.68
C ALA A 84 -7.98 21.17 18.26
N TYR A 85 -7.41 21.81 17.23
CA TYR A 85 -7.62 21.41 15.84
C TYR A 85 -6.94 20.07 15.52
N ASN A 86 -5.71 19.88 15.97
CA ASN A 86 -5.00 18.62 15.76
C ASN A 86 -5.71 17.43 16.44
N ASP A 87 -6.27 17.63 17.63
CA ASP A 87 -7.09 16.63 18.31
C ASP A 87 -8.35 16.29 17.50
N LEU A 88 -9.05 17.32 16.99
CA LEU A 88 -10.21 17.14 16.12
C LEU A 88 -9.85 16.45 14.81
N TYR A 89 -8.73 16.84 14.21
CA TYR A 89 -8.19 16.23 12.97
C TYR A 89 -7.84 14.76 13.18
N ASN A 90 -7.12 14.45 14.26
CA ASN A 90 -6.73 13.09 14.59
C ASN A 90 -7.94 12.21 14.92
N ASP A 91 -8.91 12.75 15.69
CA ASP A 91 -10.17 12.04 15.92
C ASP A 91 -10.87 11.72 14.61
N PHE A 92 -11.02 12.71 13.72
CA PHE A 92 -11.72 12.53 12.45
C PHE A 92 -11.04 11.51 11.54
N PHE A 93 -9.74 11.62 11.31
CA PHE A 93 -9.04 10.79 10.32
C PHE A 93 -8.67 9.39 10.83
N TYR A 94 -8.51 9.21 12.15
CA TYR A 94 -7.95 7.95 12.69
C TYR A 94 -8.85 7.23 13.70
N HIS A 95 -9.87 7.86 14.28
CA HIS A 95 -10.64 7.27 15.38
C HIS A 95 -12.15 7.28 15.17
N ARG A 96 -12.74 8.43 14.90
CA ARG A 96 -14.19 8.68 14.88
C ARG A 96 -15.02 7.69 14.06
N HIS A 97 -14.48 7.23 12.96
CA HIS A 97 -15.19 6.42 12.00
C HIS A 97 -15.04 4.91 12.16
N ASN A 98 -14.14 4.41 13.02
CA ASN A 98 -13.78 3.00 13.04
C ASN A 98 -14.99 2.07 13.20
N GLY A 99 -15.87 2.32 14.18
CA GLY A 99 -17.09 1.54 14.36
C GLY A 99 -18.04 1.63 13.19
N PHE A 100 -18.26 2.84 12.69
CA PHE A 100 -19.14 3.10 11.56
C PHE A 100 -18.66 2.44 10.26
N TRP A 101 -17.36 2.56 9.95
CA TRP A 101 -16.78 1.93 8.77
C TRP A 101 -16.74 0.40 8.87
N LYS A 102 -16.49 -0.13 10.09
CA LYS A 102 -16.62 -1.58 10.34
C LYS A 102 -18.02 -2.07 9.97
N GLU A 103 -19.07 -1.39 10.44
CA GLU A 103 -20.46 -1.73 10.09
C GLU A 103 -20.73 -1.62 8.58
N CYS A 104 -20.18 -0.63 7.88
CA CYS A 104 -20.32 -0.49 6.43
C CYS A 104 -19.73 -1.68 5.68
N ALA A 105 -18.55 -2.14 6.08
CA ALA A 105 -17.90 -3.30 5.48
C ALA A 105 -18.64 -4.60 5.80
N MET A 106 -19.02 -4.81 7.05
CA MET A 106 -19.72 -6.02 7.50
C MET A 106 -21.12 -6.21 6.91
N ARG A 107 -21.72 -5.15 6.37
CA ARG A 107 -22.99 -5.27 5.60
C ARG A 107 -22.79 -5.80 4.19
N LYS A 108 -21.58 -5.75 3.63
CA LYS A 108 -21.30 -6.05 2.21
C LYS A 108 -20.38 -7.25 2.04
N LEU A 109 -19.24 -7.29 2.77
CA LEU A 109 -18.21 -8.31 2.58
C LEU A 109 -18.69 -9.73 2.86
N PRO A 110 -19.46 -10.04 3.93
CA PRO A 110 -19.95 -11.41 4.15
C PRO A 110 -20.74 -11.96 2.96
N ALA A 111 -21.67 -11.18 2.41
CA ALA A 111 -22.46 -11.60 1.26
C ALA A 111 -21.62 -11.85 0.00
N LEU A 112 -20.54 -11.06 -0.20
CA LEU A 112 -19.60 -11.30 -1.29
C LEU A 112 -18.84 -12.62 -1.09
N LEU A 113 -18.35 -12.86 0.11
CA LEU A 113 -17.58 -14.07 0.44
C LEU A 113 -18.43 -15.33 0.35
N ASP A 114 -19.68 -15.27 0.83
CA ASP A 114 -20.63 -16.38 0.76
C ASP A 114 -21.04 -16.74 -0.67
N SER A 115 -20.82 -15.84 -1.65
CA SER A 115 -21.15 -16.07 -3.05
C SER A 115 -20.18 -17.00 -3.79
N THR A 116 -19.03 -17.32 -3.19
CA THR A 116 -17.98 -18.11 -3.82
C THR A 116 -17.20 -18.93 -2.80
N GLY A 117 -16.68 -20.09 -3.21
CA GLY A 117 -15.74 -20.88 -2.41
C GLY A 117 -14.26 -20.50 -2.63
N MET A 118 -13.98 -19.39 -3.32
CA MET A 118 -12.61 -18.94 -3.57
C MET A 118 -12.02 -18.24 -2.35
N LEU A 119 -10.72 -18.40 -2.13
CA LEU A 119 -9.98 -17.64 -1.12
C LEU A 119 -9.94 -16.16 -1.49
N ALA A 120 -10.33 -15.29 -0.57
CA ALA A 120 -10.31 -13.84 -0.80
C ALA A 120 -9.02 -13.20 -0.32
N CYS A 121 -8.42 -12.37 -1.17
CA CYS A 121 -7.26 -11.55 -0.85
C CYS A 121 -7.66 -10.08 -1.03
N GLY A 122 -7.39 -9.21 -0.05
CA GLY A 122 -7.72 -7.78 -0.10
C GLY A 122 -6.46 -6.94 -0.33
N GLU A 123 -6.53 -6.00 -1.27
CA GLU A 123 -5.50 -4.97 -1.36
C GLU A 123 -5.85 -3.87 -0.36
N ASP A 124 -5.06 -3.80 0.72
CA ASP A 124 -5.23 -2.92 1.87
C ASP A 124 -4.00 -2.01 2.07
N LEU A 125 -3.60 -1.33 1.00
CA LEU A 125 -2.49 -0.37 1.01
C LEU A 125 -2.97 1.08 1.22
N GLY A 126 -2.08 1.95 1.68
CA GLY A 126 -2.31 3.38 1.86
C GLY A 126 -2.78 3.76 3.27
N MET A 127 -3.73 4.69 3.37
CA MET A 127 -4.27 5.16 4.66
C MET A 127 -5.32 4.18 5.18
N ILE A 128 -4.90 3.25 6.02
CA ILE A 128 -5.71 2.11 6.48
C ILE A 128 -6.38 2.46 7.82
N PRO A 129 -7.73 2.51 7.91
CA PRO A 129 -8.44 2.61 9.17
C PRO A 129 -8.16 1.43 10.10
N ALA A 130 -8.10 1.66 11.40
CA ALA A 130 -7.79 0.62 12.40
C ALA A 130 -8.78 -0.56 12.38
N CYS A 131 -10.02 -0.35 11.95
CA CYS A 131 -11.02 -1.41 11.83
C CYS A 131 -10.79 -2.38 10.66
N VAL A 132 -9.97 -2.02 9.67
CA VAL A 132 -9.77 -2.84 8.46
C VAL A 132 -9.06 -4.16 8.77
N PRO A 133 -7.91 -4.19 9.46
CA PRO A 133 -7.26 -5.46 9.82
C PRO A 133 -8.14 -6.37 10.67
N GLU A 134 -8.98 -5.80 11.55
CA GLU A 134 -9.92 -6.57 12.37
C GLU A 134 -10.97 -7.28 11.50
N VAL A 135 -11.60 -6.54 10.58
CA VAL A 135 -12.61 -7.09 9.67
C VAL A 135 -12.00 -8.14 8.75
N MET A 136 -10.83 -7.86 8.17
CA MET A 136 -10.16 -8.83 7.29
C MET A 136 -9.82 -10.12 8.05
N LYS A 137 -9.32 -10.01 9.27
CA LYS A 137 -9.06 -11.18 10.13
C LYS A 137 -10.33 -11.94 10.49
N GLU A 138 -11.41 -11.24 10.88
CA GLU A 138 -12.72 -11.83 11.22
C GLU A 138 -13.32 -12.61 10.05
N LEU A 139 -13.16 -12.08 8.83
CA LEU A 139 -13.69 -12.66 7.59
C LEU A 139 -12.68 -13.58 6.86
N HIS A 140 -11.52 -13.85 7.43
CA HIS A 140 -10.44 -14.65 6.83
C HIS A 140 -10.00 -14.15 5.45
N ILE A 141 -10.02 -12.84 5.22
CA ILE A 141 -9.51 -12.20 4.00
C ILE A 141 -8.01 -11.97 4.18
N LEU A 142 -7.20 -12.45 3.24
CA LEU A 142 -5.76 -12.27 3.29
C LEU A 142 -5.40 -10.81 3.00
N SER A 143 -4.56 -10.21 3.86
CA SER A 143 -3.99 -8.88 3.63
C SER A 143 -2.86 -8.91 2.61
N LEU A 144 -2.52 -7.78 2.02
CA LEU A 144 -1.37 -7.64 1.12
C LEU A 144 -0.18 -7.04 1.89
N GLU A 145 0.95 -7.76 1.90
CA GLU A 145 2.17 -7.32 2.57
C GLU A 145 3.29 -7.06 1.57
N ILE A 146 3.85 -5.84 1.59
CA ILE A 146 4.93 -5.41 0.70
C ILE A 146 6.02 -4.74 1.54
N GLN A 147 7.22 -5.33 1.58
CA GLN A 147 8.32 -4.93 2.43
C GLN A 147 8.69 -3.43 2.32
N ARG A 148 8.69 -2.90 1.13
CA ARG A 148 9.03 -1.49 0.83
C ARG A 148 7.84 -0.53 0.92
N MET A 149 6.66 -1.02 1.32
CA MET A 149 5.44 -0.23 1.51
C MET A 149 4.77 -0.57 2.84
N PRO A 150 5.44 -0.28 3.97
CA PRO A 150 4.92 -0.65 5.28
C PRO A 150 3.57 0.03 5.56
N LYS A 151 2.69 -0.70 6.23
CA LYS A 151 1.38 -0.19 6.66
C LYS A 151 1.49 0.77 7.85
N SER A 152 2.57 0.66 8.62
CA SER A 152 2.85 1.56 9.74
C SER A 152 3.62 2.80 9.26
N PRO A 153 3.12 4.02 9.52
CA PRO A 153 3.81 5.25 9.14
C PRO A 153 5.12 5.50 9.92
N GLN A 154 5.38 4.72 10.99
CA GLN A 154 6.61 4.80 11.77
C GLN A 154 7.74 3.95 11.19
N LYS A 155 7.43 3.04 10.27
CA LYS A 155 8.42 2.18 9.61
C LYS A 155 8.76 2.72 8.24
N THR A 156 10.02 2.56 7.83
CA THR A 156 10.47 2.81 6.46
C THR A 156 10.35 1.55 5.61
N PHE A 157 10.62 0.40 6.22
CA PHE A 157 10.49 -0.92 5.62
C PHE A 157 9.79 -1.86 6.59
N ASP A 158 9.06 -2.81 6.06
CA ASP A 158 8.56 -3.92 6.86
C ASP A 158 9.56 -5.08 6.89
N GLU A 159 9.33 -5.94 7.84
CA GLU A 159 10.16 -7.12 8.09
C GLU A 159 9.34 -8.36 7.74
N PRO A 160 9.64 -9.09 6.64
CA PRO A 160 8.82 -10.21 6.18
C PRO A 160 8.55 -11.29 7.22
N TRP A 161 9.45 -11.51 8.18
CA TRP A 161 9.23 -12.46 9.26
C TRP A 161 8.16 -12.04 10.29
N THR A 162 7.70 -10.79 10.23
CA THR A 162 6.63 -10.27 11.11
C THR A 162 5.24 -10.29 10.47
N TYR A 163 5.13 -10.70 9.21
CA TYR A 163 3.85 -10.71 8.49
C TYR A 163 2.83 -11.64 9.15
N PRO A 164 1.54 -11.29 9.13
CA PRO A 164 0.52 -12.18 9.63
C PRO A 164 0.37 -13.41 8.73
N TYR A 165 -0.02 -14.56 9.29
CA TYR A 165 -0.28 -15.76 8.49
C TYR A 165 -1.37 -15.52 7.43
N LEU A 166 -2.48 -14.86 7.80
CA LEU A 166 -3.55 -14.51 6.86
C LEU A 166 -3.14 -13.35 5.95
N SER A 167 -2.12 -13.57 5.13
CA SER A 167 -1.63 -12.58 4.16
C SER A 167 -1.11 -13.20 2.88
N VAL A 168 -1.01 -12.35 1.88
CA VAL A 168 -0.22 -12.57 0.66
C VAL A 168 0.96 -11.61 0.72
N CYS A 169 2.19 -12.11 0.71
CA CYS A 169 3.34 -11.25 0.56
C CYS A 169 3.82 -11.18 -0.90
N ALA A 170 4.31 -10.03 -1.28
CA ALA A 170 4.87 -9.75 -2.59
C ALA A 170 6.02 -8.73 -2.51
N THR A 171 6.97 -8.81 -3.43
CA THR A 171 8.05 -7.81 -3.56
C THR A 171 7.54 -6.49 -4.12
N GLY A 172 6.42 -6.52 -4.83
CA GLY A 172 5.72 -5.37 -5.41
C GLY A 172 4.46 -5.78 -6.13
N THR A 173 3.77 -4.82 -6.74
CA THR A 173 2.58 -5.01 -7.56
C THR A 173 2.81 -4.52 -9.00
N HIS A 174 1.81 -4.70 -9.87
CA HIS A 174 1.84 -4.13 -11.23
C HIS A 174 1.93 -2.59 -11.25
N ASP A 175 1.56 -1.91 -10.16
CA ASP A 175 1.60 -0.45 -10.04
C ASP A 175 2.93 0.10 -9.50
N THR A 176 3.82 -0.78 -9.07
CA THR A 176 5.13 -0.41 -8.51
C THR A 176 6.26 -0.78 -9.46
N SER A 177 7.45 -0.24 -9.20
CA SER A 177 8.67 -0.68 -9.86
C SER A 177 8.99 -2.13 -9.49
N THR A 178 9.71 -2.83 -10.34
CA THR A 178 10.37 -4.11 -9.98
C THR A 178 11.40 -3.88 -8.87
N LEU A 179 11.94 -4.93 -8.26
CA LEU A 179 13.03 -4.81 -7.26
C LEU A 179 14.21 -4.02 -7.80
N ARG A 180 14.63 -4.31 -9.05
CA ARG A 180 15.73 -3.59 -9.71
C ARG A 180 15.40 -2.12 -9.90
N GLY A 181 14.23 -1.82 -10.44
CA GLY A 181 13.80 -0.44 -10.65
C GLY A 181 13.75 0.34 -9.36
N TRP A 182 13.13 -0.21 -8.33
CA TRP A 182 13.05 0.42 -7.01
C TRP A 182 14.42 0.67 -6.38
N TRP A 183 15.35 -0.27 -6.48
CA TRP A 183 16.70 -0.12 -5.94
C TRP A 183 17.45 1.06 -6.56
N GLU A 184 17.24 1.27 -7.86
CA GLU A 184 17.95 2.28 -8.63
C GLU A 184 17.23 3.64 -8.66
N GLU A 185 15.93 3.71 -8.28
CA GLU A 185 15.13 4.95 -8.25
C GLU A 185 15.57 5.94 -7.16
N ASP A 186 15.93 5.46 -5.97
CA ASP A 186 16.28 6.30 -4.82
C ASP A 186 17.48 5.73 -4.07
N ARG A 187 18.60 6.39 -4.26
CA ARG A 187 19.88 5.98 -3.63
C ARG A 187 19.83 6.03 -2.11
N THR A 188 19.12 6.99 -1.54
CA THR A 188 19.00 7.10 -0.08
C THR A 188 18.23 5.91 0.49
N MET A 189 17.18 5.48 -0.21
CA MET A 189 16.38 4.34 0.21
C MET A 189 17.12 3.02 0.03
N SER A 190 17.85 2.84 -1.07
CA SER A 190 18.64 1.61 -1.27
C SER A 190 19.82 1.49 -0.28
N GLU A 191 20.50 2.60 0.07
CA GLU A 191 21.51 2.61 1.14
C GLU A 191 20.91 2.22 2.50
N ARG A 192 19.76 2.81 2.85
CA ARG A 192 19.09 2.47 4.11
C ARG A 192 18.68 1.00 4.14
N PHE A 193 18.08 0.49 3.06
CA PHE A 193 17.69 -0.91 2.96
C PHE A 193 18.86 -1.86 3.08
N PHE A 194 19.99 -1.51 2.46
CA PHE A 194 21.23 -2.29 2.50
C PHE A 194 21.75 -2.46 3.94
N HIS A 195 21.70 -1.39 4.73
CA HIS A 195 22.14 -1.42 6.12
C HIS A 195 21.07 -1.95 7.10
N GLU A 196 19.85 -1.43 7.00
CA GLU A 196 18.79 -1.70 7.99
C GLU A 196 18.17 -3.09 7.81
N ILE A 197 18.00 -3.55 6.57
CA ILE A 197 17.28 -4.79 6.24
C ILE A 197 18.22 -5.92 5.80
N LEU A 198 19.19 -5.62 4.94
CA LEU A 198 20.14 -6.63 4.51
C LEU A 198 21.32 -6.81 5.48
N HIS A 199 21.45 -5.92 6.47
CA HIS A 199 22.52 -5.93 7.49
C HIS A 199 23.91 -6.05 6.87
N CYS A 200 24.16 -5.31 5.78
CA CYS A 200 25.43 -5.28 5.08
C CYS A 200 26.24 -4.04 5.47
N ASP A 201 27.55 -4.20 5.55
CA ASP A 201 28.49 -3.11 5.79
C ASP A 201 29.00 -2.49 4.48
N GLY A 202 29.53 -1.27 4.55
CA GLY A 202 30.09 -0.56 3.41
C GLY A 202 29.04 0.21 2.62
N THR A 203 29.32 0.51 1.36
CA THR A 203 28.42 1.26 0.46
C THR A 203 27.56 0.30 -0.35
N ALA A 204 26.25 0.53 -0.41
CA ALA A 204 25.35 -0.29 -1.22
C ALA A 204 25.76 -0.24 -2.71
N PRO A 205 25.70 -1.34 -3.45
CA PRO A 205 25.91 -1.33 -4.89
C PRO A 205 24.97 -0.34 -5.59
N TYR A 206 25.45 0.34 -6.61
CA TYR A 206 24.61 1.28 -7.38
C TYR A 206 23.49 0.52 -8.10
N PHE A 207 23.84 -0.55 -8.78
CA PHE A 207 22.88 -1.44 -9.44
C PHE A 207 22.37 -2.50 -8.47
N CYS A 208 21.13 -2.91 -8.66
CA CYS A 208 20.56 -4.05 -7.92
C CYS A 208 21.20 -5.34 -8.42
N GLU A 209 22.23 -5.79 -7.71
CA GLU A 209 22.95 -7.01 -8.05
C GLU A 209 22.07 -8.26 -7.85
N PRO A 210 22.29 -9.36 -8.62
CA PRO A 210 21.48 -10.57 -8.52
C PRO A 210 21.33 -11.11 -7.09
N TRP A 211 22.41 -11.11 -6.30
CA TRP A 211 22.40 -11.59 -4.93
C TRP A 211 21.50 -10.74 -4.00
N ILE A 212 21.31 -9.43 -4.31
CA ILE A 212 20.39 -8.56 -3.57
C ILE A 212 18.95 -8.99 -3.83
N CYS A 213 18.61 -9.20 -5.10
CA CYS A 213 17.29 -9.70 -5.49
C CYS A 213 17.00 -11.08 -4.87
N GLU A 214 17.97 -12.01 -4.94
CA GLU A 214 17.84 -13.34 -4.34
C GLU A 214 17.61 -13.25 -2.83
N ARG A 215 18.34 -12.40 -2.13
CA ARG A 215 18.18 -12.22 -0.67
C ARG A 215 16.80 -11.66 -0.31
N ILE A 216 16.28 -10.70 -1.08
CA ILE A 216 14.94 -10.15 -0.88
C ILE A 216 13.87 -11.19 -1.18
N VAL A 217 13.99 -11.93 -2.29
CA VAL A 217 13.11 -13.04 -2.64
C VAL A 217 13.09 -14.10 -1.53
N SER A 218 14.27 -14.50 -1.05
CA SER A 218 14.41 -15.45 0.06
C SER A 218 13.74 -14.96 1.34
N GLN A 219 13.85 -13.66 1.70
CA GLN A 219 13.14 -13.10 2.86
C GLN A 219 11.62 -13.24 2.73
N HIS A 220 11.05 -13.03 1.54
CA HIS A 220 9.62 -13.18 1.29
C HIS A 220 9.18 -14.65 1.33
N LEU A 221 9.96 -15.55 0.74
CA LEU A 221 9.69 -16.99 0.80
C LEU A 221 9.69 -17.52 2.25
N ASN A 222 10.60 -17.02 3.09
CA ASN A 222 10.70 -17.40 4.50
C ASN A 222 9.73 -16.65 5.42
N SER A 223 8.83 -15.81 4.87
CA SER A 223 7.81 -15.13 5.67
C SER A 223 6.73 -16.09 6.16
N PRO A 224 6.02 -15.78 7.26
CA PRO A 224 4.89 -16.59 7.71
C PRO A 224 3.60 -16.40 6.89
N SER A 225 3.60 -15.53 5.87
CA SER A 225 2.45 -15.31 4.99
C SER A 225 1.94 -16.62 4.38
N MET A 226 0.62 -16.81 4.33
CA MET A 226 0.00 -18.01 3.75
C MET A 226 0.40 -18.17 2.27
N LEU A 227 0.41 -17.08 1.52
CA LEU A 227 0.82 -17.06 0.11
C LEU A 227 2.01 -16.12 -0.10
N CYS A 228 2.94 -16.53 -0.95
CA CYS A 228 4.03 -15.70 -1.46
C CYS A 228 3.91 -15.64 -2.98
N VAL A 229 3.55 -14.47 -3.52
CA VAL A 229 3.32 -14.28 -4.97
C VAL A 229 4.24 -13.18 -5.46
N LEU A 230 5.27 -13.56 -6.20
CA LEU A 230 6.32 -12.65 -6.65
C LEU A 230 6.22 -12.39 -8.15
N PRO A 231 6.45 -11.14 -8.63
CA PRO A 231 6.53 -10.83 -10.05
C PRO A 231 7.60 -11.68 -10.76
N LEU A 232 7.31 -12.13 -11.98
CA LEU A 232 8.27 -12.90 -12.77
C LEU A 232 9.57 -12.12 -13.03
N GLN A 233 9.47 -10.80 -13.19
CA GLN A 233 10.64 -9.92 -13.34
C GLN A 233 11.59 -10.02 -12.15
N ASP A 234 11.04 -10.08 -10.94
CA ASP A 234 11.84 -10.16 -9.71
C ASP A 234 12.46 -11.55 -9.55
N TRP A 235 11.74 -12.61 -9.95
CA TRP A 235 12.32 -13.95 -10.05
C TRP A 235 13.49 -14.01 -11.04
N MET A 236 13.33 -13.47 -12.24
CA MET A 236 14.43 -13.46 -13.23
C MET A 236 15.62 -12.59 -12.76
N SER A 237 15.36 -11.61 -11.90
CA SER A 237 16.40 -10.69 -11.40
C SER A 237 17.41 -11.33 -10.46
N ILE A 238 17.14 -12.54 -9.93
CA ILE A 238 18.10 -13.26 -9.07
C ILE A 238 19.27 -13.87 -9.86
N ASP A 239 19.20 -13.89 -11.19
CA ASP A 239 20.22 -14.45 -12.07
C ASP A 239 20.73 -13.40 -13.06
N GLY A 240 22.05 -13.22 -13.13
CA GLY A 240 22.69 -12.18 -13.94
C GLY A 240 22.57 -12.41 -15.45
N GLU A 241 22.35 -13.65 -15.91
CA GLU A 241 22.21 -14.00 -17.33
C GLU A 241 20.72 -14.07 -17.77
N VAL A 242 19.82 -14.45 -16.83
CA VAL A 242 18.40 -14.60 -17.11
C VAL A 242 17.66 -13.28 -16.99
N ARG A 243 18.10 -12.36 -16.11
CA ARG A 243 17.46 -11.05 -15.96
C ARG A 243 17.52 -10.22 -17.23
N TYR A 244 16.56 -9.33 -17.40
CA TYR A 244 16.57 -8.37 -18.50
C TYR A 244 17.86 -7.52 -18.49
N GLN A 245 18.55 -7.42 -19.64
CA GLN A 245 19.83 -6.73 -19.75
C GLN A 245 19.69 -5.23 -20.06
N GLY A 246 18.47 -4.78 -20.29
CA GLY A 246 18.15 -3.36 -20.50
C GLY A 246 17.90 -2.60 -19.20
N LYS A 247 17.27 -1.44 -19.32
CA LYS A 247 16.96 -0.58 -18.18
C LYS A 247 15.86 -1.17 -17.32
N PRO A 248 15.97 -1.13 -15.98
CA PRO A 248 14.94 -1.65 -15.08
C PRO A 248 13.56 -1.02 -15.28
N GLU A 249 13.50 0.26 -15.72
CA GLU A 249 12.24 0.96 -15.98
C GLU A 249 11.42 0.29 -17.09
N ASP A 250 12.07 -0.37 -18.06
CA ASP A 250 11.41 -1.06 -19.16
C ASP A 250 10.66 -2.33 -18.69
N GLU A 251 10.96 -2.83 -17.49
CA GLU A 251 10.29 -3.98 -16.90
C GLU A 251 8.99 -3.62 -16.17
N ARG A 252 8.66 -2.34 -16.02
CA ARG A 252 7.41 -1.91 -15.37
C ARG A 252 6.19 -2.25 -16.22
N ILE A 253 5.16 -2.78 -15.57
CA ILE A 253 3.88 -3.09 -16.19
C ILE A 253 3.02 -1.84 -16.27
N ASN A 254 2.91 -1.11 -15.16
CA ASN A 254 2.12 0.12 -15.05
C ASN A 254 2.91 1.25 -14.40
N ILE A 255 2.59 2.48 -14.81
CA ILE A 255 3.06 3.72 -14.18
C ILE A 255 1.83 4.59 -13.91
N PRO A 256 1.20 4.49 -12.72
CA PRO A 256 -0.08 5.15 -12.42
C PRO A 256 -0.08 6.67 -12.62
N ALA A 257 1.08 7.32 -12.45
CA ALA A 257 1.24 8.75 -12.65
C ALA A 257 1.18 9.19 -14.13
N ILE A 258 1.25 8.26 -15.08
CA ILE A 258 1.24 8.56 -16.53
C ILE A 258 -0.13 8.19 -17.11
N PRO A 259 -1.01 9.18 -17.43
CA PRO A 259 -2.39 8.93 -17.86
C PRO A 259 -2.55 8.11 -19.15
N ARG A 260 -1.50 8.03 -19.98
CA ARG A 260 -1.49 7.28 -21.25
C ARG A 260 -0.42 6.21 -21.25
N HIS A 261 -0.16 5.59 -20.11
CA HIS A 261 0.69 4.41 -20.05
C HIS A 261 -0.08 3.19 -20.54
N TYR A 262 0.54 2.39 -21.38
CA TYR A 262 -0.04 1.17 -21.91
C TYR A 262 0.69 -0.04 -21.33
N TRP A 263 -0.04 -1.00 -20.80
CA TRP A 263 0.48 -2.24 -20.24
C TRP A 263 1.00 -3.16 -21.35
N ARG A 264 2.23 -2.89 -21.83
CA ARG A 264 2.84 -3.54 -23.00
C ARG A 264 4.05 -4.39 -22.67
N TRP A 265 4.35 -4.56 -21.41
CA TRP A 265 5.50 -5.38 -21.05
C TRP A 265 5.41 -6.76 -21.68
N ARG A 266 6.52 -7.25 -22.21
CA ARG A 266 6.69 -8.58 -22.75
C ARG A 266 7.96 -9.15 -22.17
N MET A 267 7.89 -10.43 -21.76
CA MET A 267 9.05 -11.17 -21.33
C MET A 267 10.09 -11.19 -22.46
N HIS A 268 11.35 -10.90 -22.13
CA HIS A 268 12.45 -10.80 -23.10
C HIS A 268 13.03 -12.14 -23.52
N ILE A 269 12.65 -13.20 -22.84
CA ILE A 269 13.07 -14.59 -23.05
C ILE A 269 11.85 -15.44 -23.39
N THR A 270 11.98 -16.44 -24.25
CA THR A 270 10.89 -17.36 -24.56
C THR A 270 10.64 -18.34 -23.42
N LEU A 271 9.46 -18.97 -23.37
CA LEU A 271 9.17 -19.99 -22.36
C LEU A 271 10.07 -21.21 -22.53
N GLU A 272 10.40 -21.57 -23.77
CA GLU A 272 11.30 -22.65 -24.13
C GLU A 272 12.74 -22.38 -23.63
N ASP A 273 13.22 -21.14 -23.84
CA ASP A 273 14.52 -20.72 -23.34
C ASP A 273 14.55 -20.73 -21.79
N LEU A 274 13.47 -20.24 -21.16
CA LEU A 274 13.36 -20.25 -19.69
C LEU A 274 13.38 -21.67 -19.13
N LEU A 275 12.68 -22.62 -19.77
CA LEU A 275 12.72 -24.03 -19.40
C LEU A 275 14.12 -24.64 -19.53
N SER A 276 14.91 -24.17 -20.49
CA SER A 276 16.29 -24.65 -20.72
C SER A 276 17.32 -24.13 -19.72
N ARG A 277 16.98 -23.09 -18.92
CA ARG A 277 17.85 -22.49 -17.90
C ARG A 277 17.91 -23.36 -16.64
N THR A 278 18.52 -24.52 -16.75
CA THR A 278 18.51 -25.56 -15.70
C THR A 278 19.04 -25.10 -14.35
N ASP A 279 20.09 -24.29 -14.33
CA ASP A 279 20.70 -23.81 -13.08
C ASP A 279 19.80 -22.76 -12.42
N PHE A 280 19.26 -21.83 -13.17
CA PHE A 280 18.26 -20.87 -12.69
C PHE A 280 17.02 -21.59 -12.12
N ASN A 281 16.47 -22.54 -12.87
CA ASN A 281 15.30 -23.30 -12.42
C ASN A 281 15.59 -24.11 -11.15
N ARG A 282 16.81 -24.66 -11.02
CA ARG A 282 17.25 -25.34 -9.81
C ARG A 282 17.35 -24.36 -8.63
N THR A 283 17.94 -23.18 -8.82
CA THR A 283 18.02 -22.14 -7.77
C THR A 283 16.61 -21.78 -7.25
N ILE A 284 15.64 -21.55 -8.15
CA ILE A 284 14.26 -21.29 -7.74
C ILE A 284 13.67 -22.44 -6.94
N HIS A 285 13.83 -23.68 -7.45
CA HIS A 285 13.35 -24.88 -6.77
C HIS A 285 13.94 -25.01 -5.37
N ASP A 286 15.24 -24.80 -5.21
CA ASP A 286 15.93 -24.91 -3.94
C ASP A 286 15.47 -23.81 -2.96
N LEU A 287 15.36 -22.55 -3.40
CA LEU A 287 14.83 -21.44 -2.59
C LEU A 287 13.42 -21.73 -2.08
N ILE A 288 12.54 -22.29 -2.91
CA ILE A 288 11.16 -22.66 -2.54
C ILE A 288 11.19 -23.83 -1.54
N SER A 289 11.96 -24.87 -1.83
CA SER A 289 12.06 -26.06 -0.98
C SER A 289 12.64 -25.74 0.39
N ASP A 290 13.71 -24.94 0.46
CA ASP A 290 14.36 -24.52 1.71
C ASP A 290 13.43 -23.65 2.57
N SER A 291 12.53 -22.92 1.96
CA SER A 291 11.51 -22.13 2.68
C SER A 291 10.35 -22.95 3.25
N GLY A 292 10.27 -24.25 2.93
CA GLY A 292 9.18 -25.13 3.33
C GLY A 292 7.85 -24.87 2.60
N ARG A 293 7.88 -24.18 1.45
CA ARG A 293 6.69 -23.87 0.63
C ARG A 293 6.51 -24.82 -0.56
N GLY A 294 7.39 -25.78 -0.71
CA GLY A 294 7.38 -26.78 -1.80
C GLY A 294 6.66 -28.07 -1.44
#